data_575b265bf1769ed279c65d2ebe41645f
#
_entry.id   575b265bf1769ed279c65d2ebe41645f
#
_cell.length_a   1.000
_cell.length_b   1.000
_cell.length_c   1.000
_cell.angle_alpha   90.00
_cell.angle_beta   90.00
_cell.angle_gamma   90.00
#
_symmetry.space_group_name_H-M   'P 1'
#
loop_
_entity.id
_entity.type
_entity.pdbx_description
1 polymer ?
#
loop_
_entity_poly.entity_id
_entity_poly.type
_entity_poly.pdbx_seq_one_letter_code
_entity_poly.pdbx_strand_id
1 'polypeptide(L)'
;LKEVRRGRIKEYAETHKDATYVADCTKVWTVPCDIALPCATQNEINKESAEALVKGGCTVVCEGANMPSTPEAIEVYLSNGILYGPAKASNAGGVATSGLEMSQNSERLSWTFEEVDAKLKGIMEGIFHASYDASVAAGSEGNLMVGANCAGFLKVATAMMAQGITY
;
A
#
# COMPACT_ATOMS: atom_id res chain seq x y z
N LEU A 1 17.61 0.58 17.42
CA LEU A 1 17.40 1.95 17.89
C LEU A 1 15.98 2.13 18.43
N LYS A 2 14.96 1.97 17.61
CA LYS A 2 13.54 2.19 17.95
C LYS A 2 13.03 1.23 19.04
N GLU A 3 13.22 -0.07 18.86
CA GLU A 3 12.65 -1.10 19.73
C GLU A 3 13.31 -1.15 21.10
N VAL A 4 14.63 -1.14 21.15
CA VAL A 4 15.38 -1.32 22.42
C VAL A 4 15.52 -0.03 23.21
N ARG A 5 15.87 1.09 22.54
CA ARG A 5 16.17 2.37 23.22
C ARG A 5 15.08 3.43 23.05
N ARG A 6 14.08 3.17 22.22
CA ARG A 6 13.05 4.16 21.80
C ARG A 6 13.67 5.46 21.27
N GLY A 7 14.88 5.35 20.68
CA GLY A 7 15.62 6.48 20.12
C GLY A 7 14.99 7.04 18.84
N ARG A 8 15.38 8.23 18.48
CA ARG A 8 14.96 8.91 17.26
C ARG A 8 15.90 8.58 16.10
N ILE A 9 15.38 8.56 14.87
CA ILE A 9 16.19 8.25 13.68
C ILE A 9 17.32 9.25 13.45
N LYS A 10 17.25 10.46 14.02
CA LYS A 10 18.34 11.43 14.02
C LYS A 10 19.61 10.85 14.62
N GLU A 11 19.51 10.07 15.69
CA GLU A 11 20.66 9.42 16.36
C GLU A 11 21.35 8.41 15.42
N TYR A 12 20.62 7.84 14.45
CA TYR A 12 21.22 6.95 13.43
C TYR A 12 22.19 7.74 12.55
N ALA A 13 21.78 8.91 12.07
CA ALA A 13 22.64 9.75 11.24
C ALA A 13 23.87 10.31 12.00
N GLU A 14 23.80 10.45 13.32
CA GLU A 14 24.94 10.84 14.15
C GLU A 14 26.03 9.77 14.21
N THR A 15 25.65 8.49 14.04
CA THR A 15 26.56 7.34 14.11
C THR A 15 26.96 6.77 12.75
N HIS A 16 26.22 7.11 11.70
CA HIS A 16 26.41 6.60 10.33
C HIS A 16 26.66 7.77 9.38
N LYS A 17 27.92 7.92 8.96
CA LYS A 17 28.37 9.08 8.16
C LYS A 17 27.79 9.16 6.75
N ASP A 18 27.28 8.06 6.24
CA ASP A 18 26.60 7.91 4.94
C ASP A 18 25.09 8.20 5.01
N ALA A 19 24.58 8.39 6.23
CA ALA A 19 23.17 8.72 6.44
C ALA A 19 22.96 10.24 6.62
N THR A 20 21.99 10.77 5.93
CA THR A 20 21.55 12.18 6.06
C THR A 20 20.21 12.23 6.78
N TYR A 21 20.14 13.01 7.85
CA TYR A 21 18.90 13.29 8.56
C TYR A 21 18.28 14.60 8.09
N VAL A 22 17.01 14.55 7.71
CA VAL A 22 16.21 15.73 7.37
C VAL A 22 15.04 15.82 8.35
N ALA A 23 14.91 16.93 9.05
CA ALA A 23 13.90 17.10 10.10
C ALA A 23 12.48 17.24 9.55
N ASP A 24 12.33 17.84 8.38
CA ASP A 24 11.05 18.01 7.69
C ASP A 24 10.71 16.71 6.93
N CYS A 25 9.70 15.97 7.42
CA CYS A 25 9.30 14.70 6.83
C CYS A 25 8.80 14.84 5.38
N THR A 26 8.30 15.99 4.97
CA THR A 26 7.84 16.21 3.59
C THR A 26 9.00 16.27 2.60
N LYS A 27 10.20 16.59 3.06
CA LYS A 27 11.40 16.67 2.22
C LYS A 27 11.92 15.32 1.76
N VAL A 28 11.52 14.20 2.38
CA VAL A 28 11.90 12.87 1.91
C VAL A 28 11.40 12.65 0.47
N TRP A 29 10.25 13.19 0.13
CA TRP A 29 9.63 13.04 -1.19
C TRP A 29 10.27 13.90 -2.29
N THR A 30 11.23 14.76 -1.93
CA THR A 30 12.04 15.51 -2.91
C THR A 30 13.32 14.77 -3.33
N VAL A 31 13.62 13.63 -2.71
CA VAL A 31 14.76 12.78 -3.08
C VAL A 31 14.40 12.00 -4.34
N PRO A 32 15.20 12.09 -5.43
CA PRO A 32 14.94 11.32 -6.64
C PRO A 32 14.91 9.82 -6.37
N CYS A 33 13.88 9.14 -6.88
CA CYS A 33 13.72 7.70 -6.76
C CYS A 33 12.84 7.18 -7.90
N ASP A 34 13.01 5.90 -8.24
CA ASP A 34 12.16 5.22 -9.23
C ASP A 34 10.83 4.76 -8.60
N ILE A 35 10.87 4.37 -7.33
CA ILE A 35 9.74 3.79 -6.59
C ILE A 35 9.62 4.49 -5.24
N ALA A 36 8.42 4.95 -4.89
CA ALA A 36 8.09 5.50 -3.58
C ALA A 36 7.11 4.58 -2.83
N LEU A 37 7.46 4.23 -1.59
CA LEU A 37 6.67 3.36 -0.71
C LEU A 37 6.31 4.11 0.58
N PRO A 38 5.23 4.90 0.60
CA PRO A 38 4.79 5.58 1.82
C PRO A 38 4.21 4.57 2.81
N CYS A 39 4.93 4.36 3.91
CA CYS A 39 4.63 3.32 4.91
C CYS A 39 4.53 3.86 6.34
N ALA A 40 4.47 5.18 6.53
CA ALA A 40 4.52 5.77 7.87
C ALA A 40 3.14 6.15 8.40
N THR A 41 2.53 7.20 7.85
CA THR A 41 1.31 7.78 8.42
C THR A 41 0.30 8.20 7.37
N GLN A 42 -0.93 8.40 7.82
CA GLN A 42 -2.00 8.96 7.02
C GLN A 42 -1.65 10.38 6.57
N ASN A 43 -1.98 10.72 5.32
CA ASN A 43 -1.78 12.04 4.70
C ASN A 43 -0.33 12.54 4.75
N GLU A 44 0.65 11.65 4.67
CA GLU A 44 2.07 12.01 4.66
C GLU A 44 2.53 12.57 3.30
N ILE A 45 1.78 12.31 2.23
CA ILE A 45 2.04 12.86 0.89
C ILE A 45 0.88 13.78 0.49
N ASN A 46 1.15 15.07 0.41
CA ASN A 46 0.25 16.07 -0.13
C ASN A 46 0.54 16.32 -1.62
N LYS A 47 -0.19 17.24 -2.24
CA LYS A 47 -0.04 17.58 -3.65
C LYS A 47 1.39 17.99 -4.00
N GLU A 48 2.00 18.86 -3.23
CA GLU A 48 3.35 19.38 -3.48
C GLU A 48 4.40 18.27 -3.40
N SER A 49 4.24 17.34 -2.46
CA SER A 49 5.10 16.16 -2.33
C SER A 49 4.95 15.22 -3.52
N ALA A 50 3.72 15.02 -4.00
CA ALA A 50 3.45 14.22 -5.20
C ALA A 50 4.06 14.84 -6.47
N GLU A 51 3.92 16.16 -6.64
CA GLU A 51 4.56 16.91 -7.73
C GLU A 51 6.10 16.80 -7.67
N ALA A 52 6.66 16.79 -6.46
CA ALA A 52 8.10 16.60 -6.28
C ALA A 52 8.56 15.19 -6.69
N LEU A 53 7.79 14.14 -6.36
CA LEU A 53 8.05 12.78 -6.81
C LEU A 53 8.03 12.67 -8.35
N VAL A 54 7.01 13.22 -8.99
CA VAL A 54 6.92 13.27 -10.47
C VAL A 54 8.15 13.95 -11.06
N LYS A 55 8.50 15.14 -10.55
CA LYS A 55 9.67 15.89 -11.00
C LYS A 55 10.98 15.14 -10.76
N GLY A 56 11.05 14.33 -9.70
CA GLY A 56 12.19 13.49 -9.34
C GLY A 56 12.34 12.24 -10.20
N GLY A 57 11.39 11.96 -11.12
CA GLY A 57 11.42 10.80 -12.01
C GLY A 57 10.79 9.53 -11.43
N CYS A 58 10.04 9.64 -10.33
CA CYS A 58 9.32 8.51 -9.76
C CYS A 58 8.31 7.94 -10.77
N THR A 59 8.29 6.63 -10.94
CA THR A 59 7.40 5.92 -11.88
C THR A 59 6.35 5.06 -11.18
N VAL A 60 6.59 4.72 -9.91
CA VAL A 60 5.70 3.86 -9.12
C VAL A 60 5.51 4.44 -7.72
N VAL A 61 4.27 4.55 -7.29
CA VAL A 61 3.93 4.83 -5.89
C VAL A 61 3.03 3.70 -5.38
N CYS A 62 3.46 2.99 -4.32
CA CYS A 62 2.70 1.89 -3.76
C CYS A 62 2.54 2.07 -2.25
N GLU A 63 1.31 2.22 -1.80
CA GLU A 63 0.98 2.63 -0.44
C GLU A 63 0.99 1.48 0.56
N GLY A 64 1.91 1.51 1.51
CA GLY A 64 1.97 0.55 2.62
C GLY A 64 1.27 1.01 3.90
N ALA A 65 1.14 2.33 4.10
CA ALA A 65 0.38 2.90 5.20
C ALA A 65 -1.13 2.96 4.88
N ASN A 66 -1.95 3.31 5.88
CA ASN A 66 -3.36 3.59 5.68
C ASN A 66 -3.53 5.02 5.15
N MET A 67 -4.00 5.15 3.90
CA MET A 67 -4.32 6.43 3.27
C MET A 67 -3.19 7.47 3.36
N PRO A 68 -1.95 7.12 2.94
CA PRO A 68 -0.81 8.03 3.09
C PRO A 68 -0.85 9.21 2.13
N SER A 69 -1.47 9.07 0.96
CA SER A 69 -1.62 10.15 -0.02
C SER A 69 -2.97 10.84 0.09
N THR A 70 -2.96 12.17 -0.01
CA THR A 70 -4.21 12.93 -0.10
C THR A 70 -4.87 12.73 -1.47
N PRO A 71 -6.18 13.00 -1.63
CA PRO A 71 -6.86 12.90 -2.93
C PRO A 71 -6.17 13.71 -4.03
N GLU A 72 -5.68 14.91 -3.71
CA GLU A 72 -4.97 15.77 -4.65
C GLU A 72 -3.63 15.17 -5.09
N ALA A 73 -2.94 14.47 -4.17
CA ALA A 73 -1.71 13.74 -4.51
C ALA A 73 -1.99 12.58 -5.46
N ILE A 74 -3.06 11.82 -5.22
CA ILE A 74 -3.48 10.72 -6.10
C ILE A 74 -3.81 11.22 -7.50
N GLU A 75 -4.49 12.37 -7.61
CA GLU A 75 -4.78 13.00 -8.90
C GLU A 75 -3.48 13.35 -9.67
N VAL A 76 -2.46 13.85 -8.97
CA VAL A 76 -1.15 14.09 -9.56
C VAL A 76 -0.53 12.80 -10.10
N TYR A 77 -0.59 11.69 -9.36
CA TYR A 77 -0.05 10.40 -9.84
C TYR A 77 -0.75 9.95 -11.13
N LEU A 78 -2.07 9.90 -11.10
CA LEU A 78 -2.87 9.39 -12.23
C LEU A 78 -2.72 10.28 -13.47
N SER A 79 -2.69 11.61 -13.31
CA SER A 79 -2.55 12.54 -14.43
C SER A 79 -1.14 12.55 -15.05
N ASN A 80 -0.13 12.08 -14.35
CA ASN A 80 1.26 11.99 -14.83
C ASN A 80 1.68 10.56 -15.20
N GLY A 81 0.76 9.59 -15.23
CA GLY A 81 1.04 8.22 -15.66
C GLY A 81 1.90 7.41 -14.67
N ILE A 82 1.94 7.81 -13.39
CA ILE A 82 2.58 7.03 -12.34
C ILE A 82 1.74 5.77 -12.08
N LEU A 83 2.40 4.62 -12.01
CA LEU A 83 1.76 3.38 -11.58
C LEU A 83 1.45 3.49 -10.08
N TYR A 84 0.16 3.56 -9.77
CA TYR A 84 -0.30 3.78 -8.41
C TYR A 84 -0.95 2.54 -7.80
N GLY A 85 -0.36 2.03 -6.73
CA GLY A 85 -0.90 0.97 -5.87
C GLY A 85 -1.64 1.57 -4.67
N PRO A 86 -3.00 1.59 -4.67
CA PRO A 86 -3.77 2.21 -3.61
C PRO A 86 -3.69 1.42 -2.30
N ALA A 87 -3.69 2.11 -1.17
CA ALA A 87 -3.55 1.53 0.17
C ALA A 87 -4.46 0.33 0.41
N LYS A 88 -5.73 0.44 0.05
CA LYS A 88 -6.74 -0.62 0.24
C LYS A 88 -6.41 -1.97 -0.43
N ALA A 89 -5.51 -1.98 -1.40
CA ALA A 89 -5.02 -3.18 -2.06
C ALA A 89 -3.58 -3.49 -1.62
N SER A 90 -2.67 -2.52 -1.71
CA SER A 90 -1.25 -2.75 -1.50
C SER A 90 -0.86 -2.96 -0.02
N ASN A 91 -1.60 -2.40 0.94
CA ASN A 91 -1.34 -2.64 2.36
C ASN A 91 -2.06 -3.86 2.95
N ALA A 92 -2.83 -4.58 2.15
CA ALA A 92 -3.62 -5.73 2.61
C ALA A 92 -2.78 -6.89 3.17
N GLY A 93 -1.47 -6.91 2.93
CA GLY A 93 -0.57 -7.92 3.46
C GLY A 93 -0.56 -8.02 4.99
N GLY A 94 -0.68 -6.89 5.69
CA GLY A 94 -0.75 -6.87 7.15
C GLY A 94 -1.98 -7.61 7.69
N VAL A 95 -3.16 -7.29 7.17
CA VAL A 95 -4.41 -7.96 7.58
C VAL A 95 -4.48 -9.39 7.08
N ALA A 96 -3.91 -9.69 5.91
CA ALA A 96 -3.83 -11.05 5.40
C ALA A 96 -2.99 -11.95 6.33
N THR A 97 -1.85 -11.47 6.80
CA THR A 97 -1.02 -12.18 7.78
C THR A 97 -1.76 -12.43 9.09
N SER A 98 -2.50 -11.43 9.59
CA SER A 98 -3.37 -11.61 10.76
C SER A 98 -4.45 -12.69 10.53
N GLY A 99 -5.03 -12.72 9.34
CA GLY A 99 -5.99 -13.76 8.95
C GLY A 99 -5.35 -15.16 8.91
N LEU A 100 -4.13 -15.26 8.40
CA LEU A 100 -3.36 -16.52 8.42
C LEU A 100 -3.03 -16.97 9.84
N GLU A 101 -2.64 -16.03 10.71
CA GLU A 101 -2.41 -16.32 12.14
C GLU A 101 -3.68 -16.86 12.82
N MET A 102 -4.82 -16.23 12.60
CA MET A 102 -6.10 -16.70 13.14
C MET A 102 -6.45 -18.10 12.64
N SER A 103 -6.22 -18.38 11.36
CA SER A 103 -6.45 -19.71 10.77
C SER A 103 -5.54 -20.76 11.39
N GLN A 104 -4.24 -20.49 11.50
CA GLN A 104 -3.26 -21.37 12.12
C GLN A 104 -3.63 -21.67 13.58
N ASN A 105 -4.05 -20.65 14.33
CA ASN A 105 -4.47 -20.82 15.73
C ASN A 105 -5.74 -21.68 15.84
N SER A 106 -6.71 -21.50 14.93
CA SER A 106 -7.94 -22.30 14.91
C SER A 106 -7.67 -23.76 14.58
N GLU A 107 -6.75 -24.03 13.68
CA GLU A 107 -6.32 -25.38 13.32
C GLU A 107 -5.42 -26.02 14.39
N ARG A 108 -4.91 -25.24 15.35
CA ARG A 108 -3.94 -25.64 16.38
C ARG A 108 -2.65 -26.21 15.77
N LEU A 109 -2.24 -25.64 14.63
CA LEU A 109 -1.01 -25.98 13.91
C LEU A 109 -0.02 -24.83 13.99
N SER A 110 1.22 -25.11 13.64
CA SER A 110 2.25 -24.10 13.43
C SER A 110 2.82 -24.28 12.04
N TRP A 111 2.72 -23.22 11.23
CA TRP A 111 3.32 -23.16 9.90
C TRP A 111 4.74 -22.62 10.00
N THR A 112 5.59 -23.02 9.06
CA THR A 112 6.91 -22.45 8.94
C THR A 112 6.83 -21.03 8.36
N PHE A 113 7.94 -20.30 8.47
CA PHE A 113 8.05 -18.97 7.87
C PHE A 113 7.79 -19.04 6.35
N GLU A 114 8.37 -20.01 5.67
CA GLU A 114 8.27 -20.21 4.23
C GLU A 114 6.82 -20.51 3.79
N GLU A 115 6.09 -21.29 4.60
CA GLU A 115 4.68 -21.58 4.33
C GLU A 115 3.81 -20.32 4.46
N VAL A 116 4.04 -19.50 5.48
CA VAL A 116 3.31 -18.24 5.67
C VAL A 116 3.66 -17.24 4.56
N ASP A 117 4.94 -17.12 4.22
CA ASP A 117 5.40 -16.21 3.17
C ASP A 117 4.82 -16.59 1.80
N ALA A 118 4.81 -17.88 1.45
CA ALA A 118 4.21 -18.37 0.21
C ALA A 118 2.69 -18.10 0.14
N LYS A 119 1.97 -18.30 1.25
CA LYS A 119 0.54 -17.97 1.35
C LYS A 119 0.30 -16.47 1.19
N LEU A 120 1.08 -15.63 1.88
CA LEU A 120 0.98 -14.19 1.78
C LEU A 120 1.25 -13.70 0.36
N LYS A 121 2.29 -14.21 -0.29
CA LYS A 121 2.61 -13.91 -1.68
C LYS A 121 1.44 -14.22 -2.60
N GLY A 122 0.87 -15.42 -2.51
CA GLY A 122 -0.30 -15.81 -3.32
C GLY A 122 -1.52 -14.92 -3.07
N ILE A 123 -1.75 -14.49 -1.82
CA ILE A 123 -2.83 -13.54 -1.49
C ILE A 123 -2.58 -12.19 -2.17
N MET A 124 -1.37 -11.65 -2.09
CA MET A 124 -1.05 -10.34 -2.68
C MET A 124 -1.09 -10.35 -4.20
N GLU A 125 -0.61 -11.42 -4.84
CA GLU A 125 -0.75 -11.64 -6.29
C GLU A 125 -2.23 -11.71 -6.69
N GLY A 126 -3.05 -12.44 -5.94
CA GLY A 126 -4.50 -12.51 -6.16
C GLY A 126 -5.20 -11.16 -6.03
N ILE A 127 -4.81 -10.33 -5.06
CA ILE A 127 -5.34 -8.96 -4.89
C ILE A 127 -4.96 -8.08 -6.09
N PHE A 128 -3.71 -8.18 -6.55
CA PHE A 128 -3.28 -7.43 -7.73
C PHE A 128 -4.09 -7.80 -8.96
N HIS A 129 -4.20 -9.10 -9.27
CA HIS A 129 -4.96 -9.59 -10.43
C HIS A 129 -6.43 -9.19 -10.35
N ALA A 130 -7.08 -9.38 -9.19
CA ALA A 130 -8.47 -8.98 -9.01
C ALA A 130 -8.68 -7.47 -9.24
N SER A 131 -7.74 -6.64 -8.78
CA SER A 131 -7.80 -5.19 -8.99
C SER A 131 -7.54 -4.82 -10.46
N TYR A 132 -6.56 -5.46 -11.09
CA TYR A 132 -6.24 -5.22 -12.50
C TYR A 132 -7.41 -5.61 -13.42
N ASP A 133 -7.91 -6.85 -13.28
CA ASP A 133 -9.02 -7.37 -14.09
C ASP A 133 -10.28 -6.52 -13.93
N ALA A 134 -10.58 -6.08 -12.70
CA ALA A 134 -11.69 -5.18 -12.45
C ALA A 134 -11.48 -3.79 -13.08
N SER A 135 -10.24 -3.29 -13.16
CA SER A 135 -9.95 -2.03 -13.85
C SER A 135 -10.20 -2.14 -15.35
N VAL A 136 -9.82 -3.27 -15.96
CA VAL A 136 -10.09 -3.57 -17.37
C VAL A 136 -11.60 -3.65 -17.62
N ALA A 137 -12.33 -4.40 -16.79
CA ALA A 137 -13.78 -4.54 -16.91
C ALA A 137 -14.53 -3.20 -16.74
N ALA A 138 -13.98 -2.28 -15.95
CA ALA A 138 -14.49 -0.92 -15.76
C ALA A 138 -14.08 0.07 -16.88
N GLY A 139 -13.35 -0.36 -17.91
CA GLY A 139 -12.86 0.50 -18.98
C GLY A 139 -11.76 1.48 -18.55
N SER A 140 -11.05 1.16 -17.48
CA SER A 140 -9.98 1.99 -16.88
C SER A 140 -8.71 1.16 -16.66
N GLU A 141 -8.28 0.43 -17.70
CA GLU A 141 -7.15 -0.49 -17.65
C GLU A 141 -5.92 0.14 -16.99
N GLY A 142 -5.34 -0.57 -16.01
CA GLY A 142 -4.16 -0.13 -15.26
C GLY A 142 -4.46 0.86 -14.12
N ASN A 143 -5.67 1.40 -14.02
CA ASN A 143 -6.06 2.22 -12.87
C ASN A 143 -6.47 1.31 -11.70
N LEU A 144 -5.47 0.92 -10.89
CA LEU A 144 -5.69 0.01 -9.74
C LEU A 144 -6.58 0.63 -8.65
N MET A 145 -6.72 1.96 -8.59
CA MET A 145 -7.65 2.59 -7.64
C MET A 145 -9.10 2.29 -8.02
N VAL A 146 -9.45 2.45 -9.30
CA VAL A 146 -10.78 2.06 -9.82
C VAL A 146 -10.95 0.55 -9.66
N GLY A 147 -9.95 -0.23 -10.06
CA GLY A 147 -9.99 -1.68 -10.00
C GLY A 147 -10.21 -2.22 -8.59
N ALA A 148 -9.46 -1.74 -7.59
CA ALA A 148 -9.63 -2.18 -6.20
C ALA A 148 -11.02 -1.82 -5.64
N ASN A 149 -11.56 -0.64 -6.00
CA ASN A 149 -12.92 -0.27 -5.61
C ASN A 149 -13.96 -1.18 -6.25
N CYS A 150 -13.86 -1.43 -7.55
CA CYS A 150 -14.78 -2.29 -8.29
C CYS A 150 -14.71 -3.74 -7.80
N ALA A 151 -13.53 -4.29 -7.61
CA ALA A 151 -13.34 -5.66 -7.12
C ALA A 151 -13.97 -5.86 -5.72
N GLY A 152 -13.72 -4.92 -4.81
CA GLY A 152 -14.31 -4.94 -3.47
C GLY A 152 -15.84 -4.81 -3.50
N PHE A 153 -16.37 -3.88 -4.29
CA PHE A 153 -17.80 -3.68 -4.46
C PHE A 153 -18.48 -4.95 -5.04
N LEU A 154 -17.94 -5.51 -6.11
CA LEU A 154 -18.52 -6.68 -6.77
C LEU A 154 -18.60 -7.88 -5.81
N LYS A 155 -17.58 -8.08 -4.98
CA LYS A 155 -17.59 -9.18 -4.00
C LYS A 155 -18.74 -9.04 -3.01
N VAL A 156 -18.97 -7.84 -2.49
CA VAL A 156 -20.06 -7.56 -1.55
C VAL A 156 -21.42 -7.63 -2.26
N ALA A 157 -21.55 -6.98 -3.41
CA ALA A 157 -22.80 -6.95 -4.18
C ALA A 157 -23.24 -8.37 -4.58
N THR A 158 -22.31 -9.22 -5.02
CA THR A 158 -22.62 -10.62 -5.37
C THR A 158 -23.13 -11.40 -4.15
N ALA A 159 -22.51 -11.21 -2.99
CA ALA A 159 -22.98 -11.84 -1.75
C ALA A 159 -24.37 -11.33 -1.34
N MET A 160 -24.61 -10.03 -1.44
CA MET A 160 -25.94 -9.44 -1.15
C MET A 160 -27.02 -9.99 -2.10
N MET A 161 -26.70 -10.12 -3.39
CA MET A 161 -27.66 -10.69 -4.37
C MET A 161 -27.97 -12.15 -4.06
N ALA A 162 -26.97 -12.93 -3.67
CA ALA A 162 -27.14 -14.34 -3.33
C ALA A 162 -27.95 -14.56 -2.04
N GLN A 163 -27.77 -13.67 -1.06
CA GLN A 163 -28.49 -13.73 0.23
C GLN A 163 -29.91 -13.16 0.16
N GLY A 164 -30.17 -12.30 -0.83
CA GLY A 164 -31.45 -11.58 -0.93
C GLY A 164 -31.61 -10.49 0.12
N ILE A 165 -32.82 -9.90 0.18
CA ILE A 165 -33.19 -8.88 1.15
C ILE A 165 -34.01 -9.55 2.26
N THR A 166 -33.52 -9.48 3.49
CA THR A 166 -34.27 -9.89 4.68
C THR A 166 -34.98 -8.67 5.26
N TYR A 167 -36.31 -8.76 5.43
CA TYR A 167 -37.12 -7.76 6.10
C TYR A 167 -37.24 -8.08 7.58
#